data_1b678f4f1f9499e48905075bae53b1b0
#
_entry.id   1b678f4f1f9499e48905075bae53b1b0
#
_cell.length_a   1.000
_cell.length_b   1.000
_cell.length_c   1.000
_cell.angle_alpha   90.00
_cell.angle_beta   90.00
_cell.angle_gamma   90.00
#
_symmetry.space_group_name_H-M   'P 1'
#
loop_
_entity.id
_entity.type
_entity.pdbx_description
1 polymer ?
#
loop_
_entity_poly.entity_id
_entity_poly.type
_entity_poly.pdbx_seq_one_letter_code
_entity_poly.pdbx_strand_id
1 'polypeptide(L)'
;MLLDSLTPPPTEPLSIDEQARAWVERTRDAMSIEEMIGQLFIFSTSQDSAEELGPLLALKPGGINRFPQNDLSAFRSASVHAIEQAVVPPVFTGDIEGGTISYPFATTVPNIMGIAACDDLATTEAIARLVARESRVLGYDWSFGPVVDINHAFRSAIVGTRSFGSRPENVLAQASVYIRALQEEGVAACLKHWPGDGFDDRDQHLVTSVNPLSVDEWYALFGRIYGQLIGQGVMTVMSAHIAFPAYIRAHLPDAGREAFQPATVSHLLNQRLLREELGFKGLIVSDATGMGGLTGWMERSETVPAVIENGCDMFLFSRAPQRDYGFMLDGLRNGRLSEGRLYEAVTRILTLKARLGLHRIDPAERMMPIEAMRDALQTPDHRVAALQAAGQSITLVKDTQSLLPLAPATHRRVVIVAEEGFSFWDGALSRGYGPVLDELRARGFEPRMLDVDQWPTREDTDLVLYLVGQEATPSAAHIFLDLVKLHGSNRKAMSQFAQEIPTALLSFGQPYYLYDAPHMKTCVNAYSAIEPVLRETVRRLTGEAPFTGVSPVDPFCGQEQLRW
;
A
#
# COMPACT_ATOMS: atom_id res chain seq x y z
N MET A 1 -19.76 -19.53 -5.99
CA MET A 1 -20.32 -19.39 -7.34
C MET A 1 -19.68 -18.30 -8.21
N LEU A 2 -18.96 -17.29 -7.66
CA LEU A 2 -18.25 -16.25 -8.44
C LEU A 2 -16.79 -16.59 -8.76
N LEU A 3 -16.18 -17.58 -8.09
CA LEU A 3 -14.79 -17.98 -8.29
C LEU A 3 -14.59 -18.99 -9.44
N ASP A 4 -15.64 -19.66 -9.89
CA ASP A 4 -15.56 -20.72 -10.92
C ASP A 4 -15.57 -20.19 -12.36
N SER A 5 -15.80 -18.89 -12.58
CA SER A 5 -15.87 -18.28 -13.91
C SER A 5 -14.59 -17.55 -14.35
N LEU A 6 -13.56 -17.49 -13.49
CA LEU A 6 -12.29 -16.88 -13.84
C LEU A 6 -11.46 -17.91 -14.64
N THR A 7 -11.38 -17.72 -15.95
CA THR A 7 -10.45 -18.47 -16.82
C THR A 7 -9.04 -18.35 -16.24
N PRO A 8 -8.34 -19.44 -15.95
CA PRO A 8 -6.98 -19.33 -15.43
C PRO A 8 -6.10 -18.60 -16.45
N PRO A 9 -5.39 -17.54 -16.06
CA PRO A 9 -4.40 -16.92 -16.91
C PRO A 9 -3.23 -17.89 -17.17
N PRO A 10 -2.33 -17.56 -18.11
CA PRO A 10 -1.24 -18.46 -18.48
C PRO A 10 -0.41 -18.80 -17.23
N THR A 11 -0.11 -20.08 -17.06
CA THR A 11 0.64 -20.68 -15.94
C THR A 11 2.07 -20.14 -15.77
N GLU A 12 2.55 -19.28 -16.67
CA GLU A 12 3.85 -18.62 -16.62
C GLU A 12 3.67 -17.09 -16.62
N PRO A 13 3.81 -16.42 -15.46
CA PRO A 13 3.55 -14.97 -15.32
C PRO A 13 4.50 -14.12 -16.15
N LEU A 14 5.71 -14.61 -16.42
CA LEU A 14 6.72 -13.94 -17.25
C LEU A 14 6.87 -14.61 -18.64
N SER A 15 5.78 -15.16 -19.19
CA SER A 15 5.81 -15.73 -20.54
C SER A 15 6.12 -14.64 -21.58
N ILE A 16 7.11 -14.89 -22.44
CA ILE A 16 7.58 -13.99 -23.51
C ILE A 16 7.74 -14.77 -24.81
N ASP A 17 7.63 -14.08 -25.95
CA ASP A 17 7.85 -14.66 -27.26
C ASP A 17 9.35 -14.94 -27.55
N GLU A 18 9.62 -15.62 -28.66
CA GLU A 18 10.99 -16.00 -29.05
C GLU A 18 11.89 -14.78 -29.29
N GLN A 19 11.37 -13.71 -29.86
CA GLN A 19 12.15 -12.47 -30.09
C GLN A 19 12.56 -11.82 -28.77
N ALA A 20 11.64 -11.75 -27.81
CA ALA A 20 11.90 -11.24 -26.47
C ALA A 20 12.91 -12.13 -25.72
N ARG A 21 12.80 -13.47 -25.85
CA ARG A 21 13.76 -14.41 -25.27
C ARG A 21 15.15 -14.20 -25.83
N ALA A 22 15.27 -14.09 -27.15
CA ALA A 22 16.55 -13.80 -27.79
C ALA A 22 17.14 -12.45 -27.36
N TRP A 23 16.30 -11.45 -27.07
CA TRP A 23 16.77 -10.17 -26.50
C TRP A 23 17.30 -10.36 -25.07
N VAL A 24 16.59 -11.11 -24.23
CA VAL A 24 17.02 -11.41 -22.84
C VAL A 24 18.39 -12.07 -22.84
N GLU A 25 18.58 -13.13 -23.64
CA GLU A 25 19.82 -13.88 -23.71
C GLU A 25 20.98 -13.03 -24.21
N ARG A 26 20.82 -12.34 -25.35
CA ARG A 26 21.86 -11.44 -25.90
C ARG A 26 22.22 -10.32 -24.94
N THR A 27 21.23 -9.71 -24.28
CA THR A 27 21.48 -8.58 -23.37
C THR A 27 22.22 -9.07 -22.13
N ARG A 28 21.80 -10.19 -21.52
CA ARG A 28 22.47 -10.77 -20.36
C ARG A 28 23.92 -11.15 -20.70
N ASP A 29 24.13 -11.86 -21.82
CA ASP A 29 25.44 -12.42 -22.19
C ASP A 29 26.43 -11.32 -22.63
N ALA A 30 25.94 -10.13 -23.00
CA ALA A 30 26.76 -8.97 -23.32
C ALA A 30 27.12 -8.12 -22.08
N MET A 31 26.50 -8.35 -20.92
CA MET A 31 26.78 -7.57 -19.70
C MET A 31 28.10 -7.98 -19.06
N SER A 32 28.83 -7.00 -18.54
CA SER A 32 29.87 -7.25 -17.54
C SER A 32 29.28 -7.68 -16.20
N ILE A 33 30.09 -8.25 -15.33
CA ILE A 33 29.68 -8.59 -13.96
C ILE A 33 29.16 -7.36 -13.20
N GLU A 34 29.84 -6.23 -13.36
CA GLU A 34 29.45 -4.94 -12.76
C GLU A 34 28.07 -4.48 -13.25
N GLU A 35 27.77 -4.66 -14.52
CA GLU A 35 26.46 -4.33 -15.08
C GLU A 35 25.37 -5.29 -14.58
N MET A 36 25.68 -6.59 -14.50
CA MET A 36 24.76 -7.57 -13.91
C MET A 36 24.45 -7.27 -12.45
N ILE A 37 25.46 -6.89 -11.65
CA ILE A 37 25.27 -6.46 -10.26
C ILE A 37 24.37 -5.22 -10.19
N GLY A 38 24.58 -4.24 -11.08
CA GLY A 38 23.72 -3.05 -11.17
C GLY A 38 22.24 -3.41 -11.38
N GLN A 39 21.97 -4.37 -12.26
CA GLN A 39 20.60 -4.81 -12.55
C GLN A 39 19.85 -5.37 -11.33
N LEU A 40 20.55 -5.86 -10.31
CA LEU A 40 19.93 -6.36 -9.09
C LEU A 40 19.28 -5.25 -8.25
N PHE A 41 19.64 -3.98 -8.45
CA PHE A 41 19.20 -2.88 -7.59
C PHE A 41 18.01 -2.11 -8.18
N ILE A 42 17.08 -1.77 -7.29
CA ILE A 42 16.10 -0.71 -7.48
C ILE A 42 16.50 0.42 -6.52
N PHE A 43 16.99 1.53 -7.05
CA PHE A 43 17.30 2.71 -6.25
C PHE A 43 16.10 3.65 -6.15
N SER A 44 16.04 4.43 -5.10
CA SER A 44 14.98 5.42 -4.89
C SER A 44 15.49 6.84 -5.12
N THR A 45 14.61 7.70 -5.65
CA THR A 45 14.84 9.13 -5.79
C THR A 45 13.83 9.91 -4.95
N SER A 46 14.25 11.00 -4.33
CA SER A 46 13.42 11.85 -3.49
C SER A 46 13.22 13.26 -4.06
N GLN A 47 14.11 13.74 -4.91
CA GLN A 47 14.11 15.12 -5.44
C GLN A 47 14.02 15.20 -6.97
N ASP A 48 14.12 14.08 -7.67
CA ASP A 48 14.04 14.03 -9.14
C ASP A 48 14.99 15.01 -9.86
N SER A 49 16.20 15.19 -9.33
CA SER A 49 17.21 16.03 -9.94
C SER A 49 18.28 15.21 -10.67
N ALA A 50 18.90 15.78 -11.71
CA ALA A 50 20.03 15.15 -12.39
C ALA A 50 21.23 14.93 -11.45
N GLU A 51 21.39 15.77 -10.43
CA GLU A 51 22.42 15.65 -9.41
C GLU A 51 22.20 14.40 -8.53
N GLU A 52 20.96 14.12 -8.14
CA GLU A 52 20.60 12.91 -7.39
C GLU A 52 20.68 11.65 -8.27
N LEU A 53 20.15 11.72 -9.49
CA LEU A 53 20.06 10.58 -10.41
C LEU A 53 21.42 10.16 -11.00
N GLY A 54 22.30 11.09 -11.33
CA GLY A 54 23.57 10.79 -12.00
C GLY A 54 24.40 9.72 -11.31
N PRO A 55 24.69 9.84 -10.00
CA PRO A 55 25.43 8.82 -9.25
C PRO A 55 24.73 7.46 -9.16
N LEU A 56 23.40 7.42 -9.21
CA LEU A 56 22.61 6.18 -9.21
C LEU A 56 22.65 5.50 -10.58
N LEU A 57 22.47 6.25 -11.63
CA LEU A 57 22.49 5.76 -13.02
C LEU A 57 23.88 5.24 -13.43
N ALA A 58 24.95 5.80 -12.86
CA ALA A 58 26.31 5.29 -13.06
C ALA A 58 26.49 3.85 -12.59
N LEU A 59 25.67 3.37 -11.65
CA LEU A 59 25.65 1.99 -11.18
C LEU A 59 24.80 1.05 -12.08
N LYS A 60 24.19 1.58 -13.15
CA LYS A 60 23.38 0.84 -14.13
C LYS A 60 22.24 0.01 -13.48
N PRO A 61 21.36 0.63 -12.68
CA PRO A 61 20.34 -0.07 -11.93
C PRO A 61 19.32 -0.79 -12.80
N GLY A 62 18.79 -1.88 -12.30
CA GLY A 62 17.67 -2.60 -12.90
C GLY A 62 16.37 -1.81 -12.86
N GLY A 63 16.17 -1.01 -11.82
CA GLY A 63 14.99 -0.17 -11.64
C GLY A 63 15.22 1.09 -10.81
N ILE A 64 14.25 2.00 -10.89
CA ILE A 64 14.19 3.23 -10.11
C ILE A 64 12.81 3.32 -9.48
N ASN A 65 12.76 3.39 -8.15
CA ASN A 65 11.53 3.69 -7.44
C ASN A 65 11.33 5.20 -7.38
N ARG A 66 10.13 5.62 -7.74
CA ARG A 66 9.74 7.02 -7.78
C ARG A 66 8.77 7.30 -6.63
N PHE A 67 9.18 8.15 -5.70
CA PHE A 67 8.27 8.66 -4.69
C PHE A 67 7.40 9.78 -5.25
N PRO A 68 6.20 10.01 -4.67
CA PRO A 68 5.32 11.09 -5.09
C PRO A 68 6.03 12.45 -5.08
N GLN A 69 5.88 13.20 -6.18
CA GLN A 69 6.39 14.55 -6.35
C GLN A 69 5.23 15.50 -6.59
N ASN A 70 5.45 16.81 -6.36
CA ASN A 70 4.42 17.82 -6.55
C ASN A 70 4.48 18.49 -7.93
N ASP A 71 5.60 18.33 -8.65
CA ASP A 71 5.83 18.91 -9.97
C ASP A 71 5.89 17.82 -11.05
N LEU A 72 4.83 17.71 -11.85
CA LEU A 72 4.74 16.76 -12.95
C LEU A 72 5.83 17.00 -14.03
N SER A 73 6.25 18.24 -14.25
CA SER A 73 7.28 18.56 -15.25
C SER A 73 8.66 18.09 -14.79
N ALA A 74 9.01 18.34 -13.53
CA ALA A 74 10.24 17.83 -12.92
C ALA A 74 10.24 16.29 -12.89
N PHE A 75 9.11 15.69 -12.48
CA PHE A 75 8.92 14.25 -12.47
C PHE A 75 9.17 13.61 -13.85
N ARG A 76 8.56 14.18 -14.91
CA ARG A 76 8.76 13.73 -16.29
C ARG A 76 10.22 13.89 -16.75
N SER A 77 10.81 15.06 -16.49
CA SER A 77 12.19 15.35 -16.91
C SER A 77 13.20 14.38 -16.31
N ALA A 78 13.04 14.04 -15.02
CA ALA A 78 13.85 13.04 -14.35
C ALA A 78 13.67 11.64 -14.95
N SER A 79 12.44 11.25 -15.32
CA SER A 79 12.17 9.98 -16.00
C SER A 79 12.84 9.92 -17.36
N VAL A 80 12.72 10.98 -18.18
CA VAL A 80 13.38 11.07 -19.49
C VAL A 80 14.89 10.98 -19.33
N HIS A 81 15.48 11.73 -18.39
CA HIS A 81 16.92 11.67 -18.12
C HIS A 81 17.37 10.23 -17.77
N ALA A 82 16.65 9.55 -16.90
CA ALA A 82 16.99 8.17 -16.54
C ALA A 82 16.89 7.19 -17.72
N ILE A 83 15.91 7.38 -18.61
CA ILE A 83 15.73 6.56 -19.81
C ILE A 83 16.88 6.79 -20.81
N GLU A 84 17.24 8.05 -21.07
CA GLU A 84 18.29 8.42 -22.04
C GLU A 84 19.69 7.95 -21.61
N GLN A 85 19.96 7.89 -20.31
CA GLN A 85 21.26 7.45 -19.78
C GLN A 85 21.39 5.92 -19.68
N ALA A 86 20.30 5.17 -19.83
CA ALA A 86 20.30 3.74 -19.60
C ALA A 86 20.58 2.95 -20.88
N VAL A 87 21.55 2.02 -20.84
CA VAL A 87 21.79 1.02 -21.90
C VAL A 87 20.71 -0.06 -21.87
N VAL A 88 20.33 -0.52 -20.68
CA VAL A 88 19.22 -1.43 -20.47
C VAL A 88 18.11 -0.66 -19.78
N PRO A 89 16.89 -0.59 -20.36
CA PRO A 89 15.83 0.25 -19.82
C PRO A 89 15.54 -0.11 -18.35
N PRO A 90 15.61 0.86 -17.42
CA PRO A 90 15.21 0.62 -16.03
C PRO A 90 13.71 0.43 -15.94
N VAL A 91 13.23 -0.39 -15.01
CA VAL A 91 11.81 -0.38 -14.63
C VAL A 91 11.53 0.79 -13.69
N PHE A 92 10.43 1.51 -13.88
CA PHE A 92 9.96 2.48 -12.91
C PHE A 92 8.93 1.86 -11.99
N THR A 93 9.16 1.98 -10.69
CA THR A 93 8.35 1.35 -9.65
C THR A 93 7.81 2.38 -8.66
N GLY A 94 6.70 2.04 -7.99
CA GLY A 94 6.15 2.86 -6.92
C GLY A 94 5.08 2.13 -6.10
N ASP A 95 4.83 2.64 -4.89
CA ASP A 95 3.71 2.22 -4.05
C ASP A 95 2.45 2.99 -4.48
N ILE A 96 1.61 2.37 -5.32
CA ILE A 96 0.42 3.01 -5.87
C ILE A 96 -0.81 2.35 -5.24
N GLU A 97 -1.09 2.74 -3.98
CA GLU A 97 -2.11 2.11 -3.15
C GLU A 97 -3.37 2.97 -2.95
N GLY A 98 -3.44 4.18 -3.53
CA GLY A 98 -4.55 5.12 -3.33
C GLY A 98 -4.53 5.81 -1.95
N GLY A 99 -5.62 6.47 -1.57
CA GLY A 99 -5.72 7.22 -0.32
C GLY A 99 -4.67 8.32 -0.21
N THR A 100 -4.01 8.42 0.95
CA THR A 100 -2.93 9.37 1.20
C THR A 100 -1.63 9.05 0.47
N ILE A 101 -1.52 7.86 -0.13
CA ILE A 101 -0.37 7.43 -0.95
C ILE A 101 -0.58 7.76 -2.45
N SER A 102 -1.66 8.44 -2.81
CA SER A 102 -1.94 8.85 -4.19
C SER A 102 -1.03 9.99 -4.66
N TYR A 103 -0.68 9.97 -5.96
CA TYR A 103 0.08 11.05 -6.57
C TYR A 103 -0.75 12.33 -6.68
N PRO A 104 -0.19 13.52 -6.36
CA PRO A 104 -0.95 14.78 -6.33
C PRO A 104 -1.54 15.19 -7.68
N PHE A 105 -0.92 14.78 -8.77
CA PHE A 105 -1.34 15.09 -10.14
C PHE A 105 -2.12 13.96 -10.82
N ALA A 106 -2.37 12.86 -10.10
CA ALA A 106 -3.23 11.76 -10.54
C ALA A 106 -4.62 11.83 -9.90
N THR A 107 -5.56 11.04 -10.40
CA THR A 107 -6.91 10.96 -9.81
C THR A 107 -6.82 10.35 -8.42
N THR A 108 -7.29 11.09 -7.43
CA THR A 108 -7.32 10.62 -6.05
C THR A 108 -8.44 9.60 -5.85
N VAL A 109 -8.09 8.40 -5.42
CA VAL A 109 -9.02 7.29 -5.17
C VAL A 109 -8.97 6.86 -3.70
N PRO A 110 -10.03 6.21 -3.16
CA PRO A 110 -9.97 5.61 -1.82
C PRO A 110 -8.79 4.64 -1.69
N ASN A 111 -8.29 4.46 -0.47
CA ASN A 111 -7.31 3.42 -0.19
C ASN A 111 -7.91 2.01 -0.38
N ILE A 112 -7.09 0.99 -0.30
CA ILE A 112 -7.47 -0.41 -0.54
C ILE A 112 -8.63 -0.86 0.36
N MET A 113 -8.65 -0.47 1.64
CA MET A 113 -9.77 -0.80 2.53
C MET A 113 -11.05 -0.07 2.14
N GLY A 114 -10.96 1.18 1.72
CA GLY A 114 -12.10 1.94 1.20
C GLY A 114 -12.66 1.33 -0.09
N ILE A 115 -11.80 0.86 -0.99
CA ILE A 115 -12.21 0.11 -2.20
C ILE A 115 -12.93 -1.18 -1.79
N ALA A 116 -12.39 -1.94 -0.84
CA ALA A 116 -13.01 -3.17 -0.35
C ALA A 116 -14.36 -2.91 0.34
N ALA A 117 -14.52 -1.76 1.00
CA ALA A 117 -15.77 -1.36 1.64
C ALA A 117 -16.91 -1.04 0.64
N CYS A 118 -16.59 -0.81 -0.65
CA CYS A 118 -17.63 -0.73 -1.69
C CYS A 118 -18.41 -2.05 -1.87
N ASP A 119 -17.82 -3.17 -1.45
CA ASP A 119 -18.37 -4.54 -1.55
C ASP A 119 -18.83 -4.90 -2.97
N ASP A 120 -18.12 -4.35 -3.97
CA ASP A 120 -18.42 -4.49 -5.38
C ASP A 120 -17.13 -4.68 -6.20
N LEU A 121 -16.97 -5.87 -6.77
CA LEU A 121 -15.81 -6.21 -7.59
C LEU A 121 -15.74 -5.40 -8.91
N ALA A 122 -16.86 -4.93 -9.44
CA ALA A 122 -16.85 -4.07 -10.63
C ALA A 122 -16.24 -2.70 -10.31
N THR A 123 -16.57 -2.13 -9.15
CA THR A 123 -15.94 -0.90 -8.65
C THR A 123 -14.44 -1.11 -8.42
N THR A 124 -14.03 -2.24 -7.82
CA THR A 124 -12.61 -2.59 -7.64
C THR A 124 -11.88 -2.66 -8.98
N GLU A 125 -12.47 -3.32 -9.99
CA GLU A 125 -11.89 -3.39 -11.34
C GLU A 125 -11.75 -2.01 -11.98
N ALA A 126 -12.80 -1.19 -11.92
CA ALA A 126 -12.80 0.15 -12.50
C ALA A 126 -11.70 1.03 -11.89
N ILE A 127 -11.53 1.00 -10.55
CA ILE A 127 -10.48 1.75 -9.86
C ILE A 127 -9.09 1.18 -10.18
N ALA A 128 -8.91 -0.14 -10.21
CA ALA A 128 -7.64 -0.75 -10.56
C ALA A 128 -7.19 -0.39 -11.99
N ARG A 129 -8.11 -0.38 -12.97
CA ARG A 129 -7.83 0.05 -14.35
C ARG A 129 -7.50 1.54 -14.43
N LEU A 130 -8.22 2.39 -13.70
CA LEU A 130 -7.92 3.82 -13.58
C LEU A 130 -6.49 4.02 -13.06
N VAL A 131 -6.17 3.39 -11.93
CA VAL A 131 -4.83 3.45 -11.31
C VAL A 131 -3.75 2.99 -12.28
N ALA A 132 -3.97 1.87 -12.98
CA ALA A 132 -3.02 1.35 -13.95
C ALA A 132 -2.80 2.31 -15.14
N ARG A 133 -3.87 2.85 -15.73
CA ARG A 133 -3.78 3.77 -16.87
C ARG A 133 -3.03 5.04 -16.50
N GLU A 134 -3.37 5.68 -15.39
CA GLU A 134 -2.66 6.88 -14.95
C GLU A 134 -1.21 6.56 -14.55
N SER A 135 -0.94 5.38 -13.97
CA SER A 135 0.42 4.92 -13.70
C SER A 135 1.24 4.81 -15.00
N ARG A 136 0.65 4.26 -16.07
CA ARG A 136 1.31 4.19 -17.39
C ARG A 136 1.57 5.56 -17.98
N VAL A 137 0.65 6.52 -17.85
CA VAL A 137 0.85 7.91 -18.25
C VAL A 137 2.05 8.53 -17.53
N LEU A 138 2.21 8.22 -16.24
CA LEU A 138 3.33 8.65 -15.41
C LEU A 138 4.63 7.87 -15.68
N GLY A 139 4.59 6.83 -16.53
CA GLY A 139 5.73 6.03 -16.91
C GLY A 139 6.06 4.88 -15.95
N TYR A 140 5.17 4.57 -14.99
CA TYR A 140 5.33 3.41 -14.13
C TYR A 140 5.10 2.11 -14.88
N ASP A 141 5.97 1.15 -14.65
CA ASP A 141 5.93 -0.19 -15.21
C ASP A 141 5.48 -1.24 -14.19
N TRP A 142 5.67 -0.93 -12.90
CA TRP A 142 5.48 -1.89 -11.83
C TRP A 142 4.95 -1.20 -10.55
N SER A 143 3.78 -1.62 -10.09
CA SER A 143 3.21 -1.22 -8.81
C SER A 143 3.60 -2.23 -7.72
N PHE A 144 4.10 -1.74 -6.58
CA PHE A 144 4.30 -2.55 -5.38
C PHE A 144 2.97 -2.74 -4.62
N GLY A 145 2.02 -3.35 -5.30
CA GLY A 145 0.69 -3.66 -4.82
C GLY A 145 -0.03 -4.68 -5.71
N PRO A 146 -1.14 -5.22 -5.25
CA PRO A 146 -1.84 -4.91 -4.00
C PRO A 146 -1.28 -5.62 -2.77
N VAL A 147 -1.61 -5.07 -1.58
CA VAL A 147 -1.39 -5.73 -0.29
C VAL A 147 -2.42 -6.84 -0.11
N VAL A 148 -1.96 -8.07 0.16
CA VAL A 148 -2.81 -9.25 0.40
C VAL A 148 -2.73 -9.74 1.85
N ASP A 149 -2.17 -8.93 2.73
CA ASP A 149 -2.14 -9.17 4.17
C ASP A 149 -3.55 -9.22 4.74
N ILE A 150 -3.76 -10.07 5.75
CA ILE A 150 -5.05 -10.24 6.41
C ILE A 150 -5.07 -9.34 7.64
N ASN A 151 -5.95 -8.33 7.65
CA ASN A 151 -6.05 -7.39 8.77
C ASN A 151 -6.73 -8.04 9.99
N HIS A 152 -5.98 -8.88 10.72
CA HIS A 152 -6.43 -9.57 11.91
C HIS A 152 -6.07 -8.79 13.19
N ALA A 153 -4.84 -8.29 13.29
CA ALA A 153 -4.38 -7.48 14.41
C ALA A 153 -4.86 -6.04 14.24
N PHE A 154 -6.01 -5.68 14.79
CA PHE A 154 -6.63 -4.36 14.64
C PHE A 154 -5.77 -3.19 15.13
N ARG A 155 -4.75 -3.46 15.96
CA ARG A 155 -3.78 -2.46 16.44
C ARG A 155 -2.61 -2.21 15.48
N SER A 156 -2.47 -3.02 14.42
CA SER A 156 -1.40 -2.82 13.45
C SER A 156 -1.52 -1.45 12.77
N ALA A 157 -0.48 -0.63 12.91
CA ALA A 157 -0.43 0.68 12.28
C ALA A 157 -0.08 0.60 10.79
N ILE A 158 0.47 -0.53 10.32
CA ILE A 158 1.02 -0.65 8.96
C ILE A 158 0.13 -1.46 8.01
N VAL A 159 -0.58 -2.48 8.48
CA VAL A 159 -1.52 -3.24 7.64
C VAL A 159 -2.80 -2.43 7.45
N GLY A 160 -3.54 -2.17 8.50
CA GLY A 160 -4.67 -1.23 8.59
C GLY A 160 -5.41 -1.00 7.28
N THR A 161 -5.49 0.24 6.87
CA THR A 161 -6.20 0.68 5.65
C THR A 161 -5.57 0.25 4.33
N ARG A 162 -4.39 -0.39 4.34
CA ARG A 162 -3.71 -0.93 3.14
C ARG A 162 -4.23 -2.32 2.74
N SER A 163 -4.95 -3.02 3.61
CA SER A 163 -5.50 -4.35 3.36
C SER A 163 -6.94 -4.32 2.83
N PHE A 164 -7.34 -5.31 2.03
CA PHE A 164 -8.73 -5.53 1.62
C PHE A 164 -9.64 -6.03 2.75
N GLY A 165 -9.12 -6.17 3.97
CA GLY A 165 -9.88 -6.52 5.15
C GLY A 165 -9.38 -7.74 5.92
N SER A 166 -10.23 -8.27 6.79
CA SER A 166 -9.89 -9.38 7.69
C SER A 166 -10.42 -10.74 7.22
N ARG A 167 -11.22 -10.79 6.17
CA ARG A 167 -11.77 -12.05 5.62
C ARG A 167 -10.94 -12.54 4.44
N PRO A 168 -10.29 -13.70 4.53
CA PRO A 168 -9.41 -14.22 3.47
C PRO A 168 -10.08 -14.34 2.09
N GLU A 169 -11.38 -14.69 2.07
CA GLU A 169 -12.16 -14.80 0.83
C GLU A 169 -12.31 -13.45 0.14
N ASN A 170 -12.55 -12.39 0.92
CA ASN A 170 -12.68 -11.03 0.40
C ASN A 170 -11.32 -10.52 -0.11
N VAL A 171 -10.25 -10.72 0.67
CA VAL A 171 -8.87 -10.37 0.25
C VAL A 171 -8.54 -11.02 -1.08
N LEU A 172 -8.82 -12.33 -1.22
CA LEU A 172 -8.55 -13.09 -2.44
C LEU A 172 -9.39 -12.58 -3.63
N ALA A 173 -10.70 -12.39 -3.46
CA ALA A 173 -11.59 -11.94 -4.53
C ALA A 173 -11.20 -10.55 -5.05
N GLN A 174 -10.99 -9.61 -4.14
CA GLN A 174 -10.60 -8.23 -4.45
C GLN A 174 -9.21 -8.18 -5.12
N ALA A 175 -8.21 -8.87 -4.54
CA ALA A 175 -6.86 -8.91 -5.09
C ALA A 175 -6.82 -9.56 -6.48
N SER A 176 -7.60 -10.62 -6.72
CA SER A 176 -7.69 -11.28 -8.03
C SER A 176 -8.10 -10.31 -9.14
N VAL A 177 -9.14 -9.54 -8.88
CA VAL A 177 -9.64 -8.54 -9.84
C VAL A 177 -8.64 -7.40 -10.01
N TYR A 178 -8.08 -6.92 -8.92
CA TYR A 178 -7.13 -5.80 -8.91
C TYR A 178 -5.85 -6.13 -9.68
N ILE A 179 -5.24 -7.30 -9.43
CA ILE A 179 -4.02 -7.78 -10.11
C ILE A 179 -4.26 -7.95 -11.60
N ARG A 180 -5.37 -8.60 -11.96
CA ARG A 180 -5.74 -8.80 -13.36
C ARG A 180 -5.84 -7.45 -14.09
N ALA A 181 -6.56 -6.49 -13.52
CA ALA A 181 -6.75 -5.17 -14.11
C ALA A 181 -5.44 -4.42 -14.29
N LEU A 182 -4.54 -4.42 -13.28
CA LEU A 182 -3.20 -3.82 -13.39
C LEU A 182 -2.41 -4.44 -14.54
N GLN A 183 -2.33 -5.78 -14.60
CA GLN A 183 -1.48 -6.50 -15.55
C GLN A 183 -2.02 -6.45 -16.99
N GLU A 184 -3.34 -6.41 -17.18
CA GLU A 184 -3.96 -6.21 -18.50
C GLU A 184 -3.71 -4.80 -19.05
N GLU A 185 -3.60 -3.78 -18.20
CA GLU A 185 -3.24 -2.40 -18.58
C GLU A 185 -1.71 -2.20 -18.69
N GLY A 186 -0.91 -3.27 -18.53
CA GLY A 186 0.55 -3.24 -18.73
C GLY A 186 1.37 -2.76 -17.53
N VAL A 187 0.83 -2.80 -16.33
CA VAL A 187 1.55 -2.55 -15.07
C VAL A 187 1.73 -3.87 -14.33
N ALA A 188 2.97 -4.24 -14.01
CA ALA A 188 3.22 -5.42 -13.18
C ALA A 188 2.64 -5.22 -11.78
N ALA A 189 1.95 -6.25 -11.27
CA ALA A 189 1.46 -6.28 -9.90
C ALA A 189 2.43 -7.04 -8.99
N CYS A 190 2.42 -6.70 -7.69
CA CYS A 190 3.28 -7.30 -6.67
C CYS A 190 2.48 -7.74 -5.46
N LEU A 191 2.45 -9.04 -5.17
CA LEU A 191 1.87 -9.54 -3.92
C LEU A 191 2.78 -9.17 -2.76
N LYS A 192 2.21 -8.57 -1.73
CA LYS A 192 2.93 -8.22 -0.51
C LYS A 192 2.05 -8.34 0.73
N HIS A 193 2.65 -8.63 1.87
CA HIS A 193 4.07 -8.80 2.19
C HIS A 193 4.36 -10.27 2.51
N TRP A 194 5.12 -10.95 1.65
CA TRP A 194 5.44 -12.37 1.83
C TRP A 194 6.26 -12.61 3.13
N PRO A 195 5.92 -13.63 3.97
CA PRO A 195 4.92 -14.70 3.80
C PRO A 195 3.52 -14.38 4.37
N GLY A 196 3.17 -13.13 4.55
CA GLY A 196 1.87 -12.65 5.03
C GLY A 196 1.97 -11.95 6.38
N ASP A 197 1.49 -10.70 6.42
CA ASP A 197 1.41 -9.83 7.59
C ASP A 197 -0.03 -9.72 8.13
N GLY A 198 -0.18 -9.02 9.27
CA GLY A 198 -1.46 -8.64 9.85
C GLY A 198 -1.92 -9.49 11.03
N PHE A 199 -1.12 -10.46 11.48
CA PHE A 199 -1.35 -11.20 12.73
C PHE A 199 -0.46 -10.71 13.88
N ASP A 200 0.64 -10.01 13.55
CA ASP A 200 1.47 -9.27 14.50
C ASP A 200 1.05 -7.79 14.46
N ASP A 201 0.96 -7.13 15.59
CA ASP A 201 0.65 -5.70 15.65
C ASP A 201 1.90 -4.80 15.53
N ARG A 202 3.10 -5.40 15.49
CA ARG A 202 4.37 -4.71 15.29
C ARG A 202 4.60 -4.39 13.82
N ASP A 203 5.34 -3.31 13.60
CA ASP A 203 5.67 -2.81 12.26
C ASP A 203 7.05 -3.29 11.81
N GLN A 204 7.13 -3.97 10.66
CA GLN A 204 8.38 -4.44 10.07
C GLN A 204 9.33 -3.30 9.67
N HIS A 205 8.86 -2.04 9.58
CA HIS A 205 9.72 -0.88 9.41
C HIS A 205 10.62 -0.65 10.64
N LEU A 206 10.19 -1.08 11.82
CA LEU A 206 10.89 -0.88 13.10
C LEU A 206 11.58 -2.15 13.59
N VAL A 207 10.94 -3.31 13.48
CA VAL A 207 11.42 -4.60 13.98
C VAL A 207 10.98 -5.73 13.05
N THR A 208 11.65 -6.88 13.09
CA THR A 208 11.16 -8.08 12.41
C THR A 208 9.79 -8.46 12.98
N SER A 209 8.75 -8.45 12.16
CA SER A 209 7.44 -8.97 12.56
C SER A 209 7.39 -10.49 12.42
N VAL A 210 6.39 -11.11 13.04
CA VAL A 210 6.27 -12.56 13.09
C VAL A 210 4.89 -12.99 12.61
N ASN A 211 4.85 -13.88 11.63
CA ASN A 211 3.63 -14.63 11.34
C ASN A 211 3.53 -15.78 12.37
N PRO A 212 2.58 -15.72 13.32
CA PRO A 212 2.53 -16.64 14.45
C PRO A 212 1.76 -17.92 14.16
N LEU A 213 1.21 -18.07 12.96
CA LEU A 213 0.36 -19.20 12.58
C LEU A 213 1.12 -20.52 12.61
N SER A 214 0.43 -21.60 12.91
CA SER A 214 0.92 -22.94 12.59
C SER A 214 1.03 -23.13 11.07
N VAL A 215 1.75 -24.15 10.63
CA VAL A 215 1.90 -24.45 9.21
C VAL A 215 0.54 -24.70 8.55
N ASP A 216 -0.33 -25.48 9.19
CA ASP A 216 -1.65 -25.82 8.66
C ASP A 216 -2.57 -24.58 8.57
N GLU A 217 -2.58 -23.72 9.60
CA GLU A 217 -3.34 -22.46 9.58
C GLU A 217 -2.82 -21.53 8.48
N TRP A 218 -1.51 -21.45 8.33
CA TRP A 218 -0.91 -20.63 7.28
C TRP A 218 -1.33 -21.10 5.89
N TYR A 219 -1.29 -22.42 5.61
CA TYR A 219 -1.76 -22.95 4.33
C TYR A 219 -3.25 -22.70 4.09
N ALA A 220 -4.07 -22.82 5.14
CA ALA A 220 -5.50 -22.55 5.03
C ALA A 220 -5.83 -21.06 4.73
N LEU A 221 -4.95 -20.14 5.11
CA LEU A 221 -5.13 -18.69 4.95
C LEU A 221 -4.22 -18.14 3.84
N PHE A 222 -2.98 -17.80 4.16
CA PHE A 222 -2.03 -17.19 3.23
C PHE A 222 -1.61 -18.13 2.10
N GLY A 223 -1.38 -19.42 2.38
CA GLY A 223 -1.05 -20.43 1.38
C GLY A 223 -2.12 -20.52 0.29
N ARG A 224 -3.40 -20.44 0.68
CA ARG A 224 -4.53 -20.40 -0.26
C ARG A 224 -4.54 -19.09 -1.08
N ILE A 225 -4.34 -17.94 -0.44
CA ILE A 225 -4.34 -16.63 -1.13
C ILE A 225 -3.18 -16.58 -2.13
N TYR A 226 -1.95 -16.81 -1.67
CA TYR A 226 -0.77 -16.81 -2.55
C TYR A 226 -0.87 -17.85 -3.65
N GLY A 227 -1.23 -19.10 -3.32
CA GLY A 227 -1.36 -20.18 -4.28
C GLY A 227 -2.35 -19.89 -5.41
N GLN A 228 -3.52 -19.32 -5.09
CA GLN A 228 -4.51 -18.97 -6.10
C GLN A 228 -4.06 -17.77 -6.96
N LEU A 229 -3.49 -16.72 -6.35
CA LEU A 229 -3.01 -15.56 -7.10
C LEU A 229 -1.77 -15.87 -7.95
N ILE A 230 -0.91 -16.78 -7.51
CA ILE A 230 0.20 -17.35 -8.30
C ILE A 230 -0.37 -18.12 -9.50
N GLY A 231 -1.36 -18.99 -9.27
CA GLY A 231 -2.06 -19.71 -10.34
C GLY A 231 -2.76 -18.81 -11.34
N GLN A 232 -3.13 -17.59 -10.95
CA GLN A 232 -3.70 -16.55 -11.82
C GLN A 232 -2.62 -15.73 -12.57
N GLY A 233 -1.33 -16.00 -12.35
CA GLY A 233 -0.25 -15.38 -13.13
C GLY A 233 0.21 -14.03 -12.63
N VAL A 234 0.20 -13.78 -11.30
CA VAL A 234 0.84 -12.58 -10.74
C VAL A 234 2.33 -12.55 -11.08
N MET A 235 2.82 -11.39 -11.54
CA MET A 235 4.18 -11.28 -12.08
C MET A 235 5.25 -11.23 -10.99
N THR A 236 4.96 -10.64 -9.83
CA THR A 236 5.98 -10.40 -8.80
C THR A 236 5.47 -10.62 -7.39
N VAL A 237 6.39 -10.92 -6.47
CA VAL A 237 6.15 -11.05 -5.02
C VAL A 237 7.20 -10.25 -4.27
N MET A 238 6.81 -9.51 -3.24
CA MET A 238 7.71 -8.79 -2.34
C MET A 238 7.94 -9.63 -1.09
N SER A 239 9.20 -10.10 -0.94
CA SER A 239 9.65 -10.82 0.24
C SER A 239 10.02 -9.84 1.35
N ALA A 240 9.30 -9.93 2.46
CA ALA A 240 9.30 -8.92 3.52
C ALA A 240 10.13 -9.32 4.75
N HIS A 241 10.22 -8.38 5.72
CA HIS A 241 10.99 -8.60 6.93
C HIS A 241 10.14 -9.27 8.02
N ILE A 242 9.47 -10.34 7.61
CA ILE A 242 8.53 -11.12 8.40
C ILE A 242 9.08 -12.52 8.58
N ALA A 243 9.13 -12.99 9.82
CA ALA A 243 9.54 -14.35 10.15
C ALA A 243 8.32 -15.29 10.16
N PHE A 244 8.55 -16.56 9.78
CA PHE A 244 7.54 -17.61 9.91
C PHE A 244 8.12 -18.82 10.67
N PRO A 245 8.21 -18.74 12.02
CA PRO A 245 8.93 -19.70 12.83
C PRO A 245 8.39 -21.13 12.76
N ALA A 246 7.07 -21.30 12.64
CA ALA A 246 6.46 -22.62 12.57
C ALA A 246 6.95 -23.40 11.34
N TYR A 247 7.02 -22.75 10.17
CA TYR A 247 7.53 -23.38 8.94
C TYR A 247 9.03 -23.69 9.04
N ILE A 248 9.82 -22.74 9.55
CA ILE A 248 11.27 -22.98 9.72
C ILE A 248 11.53 -24.18 10.62
N ARG A 249 10.84 -24.27 11.78
CA ARG A 249 11.01 -25.40 12.71
C ARG A 249 10.48 -26.73 12.18
N ALA A 250 9.51 -26.71 11.29
CA ALA A 250 9.06 -27.95 10.61
C ALA A 250 10.17 -28.57 9.75
N HIS A 251 11.12 -27.76 9.26
CA HIS A 251 12.24 -28.20 8.42
C HIS A 251 13.57 -28.26 9.17
N LEU A 252 13.73 -27.45 10.19
CA LEU A 252 14.90 -27.36 11.06
C LEU A 252 14.42 -27.39 12.53
N PRO A 253 14.15 -28.60 13.09
CA PRO A 253 13.52 -28.72 14.42
C PRO A 253 14.30 -28.03 15.55
N ASP A 254 15.64 -27.98 15.45
CA ASP A 254 16.52 -27.38 16.45
C ASP A 254 16.79 -25.89 16.19
N ALA A 255 16.08 -25.26 15.22
CA ALA A 255 16.29 -23.85 14.91
C ALA A 255 15.96 -22.96 16.14
N GLY A 256 16.96 -22.24 16.61
CA GLY A 256 16.84 -21.24 17.67
C GLY A 256 16.45 -19.87 17.09
N ARG A 257 17.43 -18.95 17.02
CA ARG A 257 17.26 -17.63 16.42
C ARG A 257 16.92 -17.70 14.95
N GLU A 258 17.44 -18.70 14.24
CA GLU A 258 17.22 -18.92 12.80
C GLU A 258 15.73 -19.09 12.44
N ALA A 259 14.92 -19.59 13.39
CA ALA A 259 13.46 -19.68 13.20
C ALA A 259 12.80 -18.31 13.00
N PHE A 260 13.43 -17.24 13.45
CA PHE A 260 12.94 -15.87 13.34
C PHE A 260 13.65 -15.06 12.25
N GLN A 261 14.33 -15.75 11.32
CA GLN A 261 14.94 -15.11 10.16
C GLN A 261 13.87 -14.49 9.27
N PRO A 262 14.00 -13.19 8.90
CA PRO A 262 13.05 -12.54 8.01
C PRO A 262 13.07 -13.18 6.62
N ALA A 263 11.89 -13.29 5.99
CA ALA A 263 11.73 -13.92 4.68
C ALA A 263 12.69 -13.36 3.63
N THR A 264 12.95 -12.07 3.63
CA THR A 264 13.89 -11.39 2.71
C THR A 264 15.25 -12.06 2.61
N VAL A 265 15.72 -12.71 3.66
CA VAL A 265 17.02 -13.43 3.68
C VAL A 265 16.86 -14.91 4.00
N SER A 266 15.65 -15.48 3.88
CA SER A 266 15.36 -16.88 4.19
C SER A 266 15.23 -17.72 2.92
N HIS A 267 16.21 -18.60 2.69
CA HIS A 267 16.16 -19.56 1.60
C HIS A 267 14.93 -20.50 1.70
N LEU A 268 14.59 -20.97 2.91
CA LEU A 268 13.44 -21.84 3.11
C LEU A 268 12.13 -21.17 2.71
N LEU A 269 11.95 -19.89 3.04
CA LEU A 269 10.71 -19.18 2.70
C LEU A 269 10.65 -18.78 1.22
N ASN A 270 11.76 -18.33 0.63
CA ASN A 270 11.73 -17.86 -0.75
C ASN A 270 11.88 -18.99 -1.79
N GLN A 271 12.83 -19.91 -1.59
CA GLN A 271 13.05 -20.98 -2.55
C GLN A 271 12.12 -22.17 -2.28
N ARG A 272 12.13 -22.72 -1.06
CA ARG A 272 11.34 -23.92 -0.81
C ARG A 272 9.84 -23.62 -0.76
N LEU A 273 9.38 -22.74 0.11
CA LEU A 273 7.94 -22.51 0.27
C LEU A 273 7.33 -21.77 -0.95
N LEU A 274 7.93 -20.64 -1.37
CA LEU A 274 7.33 -19.82 -2.42
C LEU A 274 7.55 -20.40 -3.83
N ARG A 275 8.81 -20.78 -4.18
CA ARG A 275 9.10 -21.27 -5.55
C ARG A 275 8.76 -22.74 -5.75
N GLU A 276 9.16 -23.62 -4.82
CA GLU A 276 9.00 -25.06 -5.03
C GLU A 276 7.60 -25.52 -4.64
N GLU A 277 7.10 -25.21 -3.44
CA GLU A 277 5.83 -25.73 -2.94
C GLU A 277 4.62 -24.98 -3.53
N LEU A 278 4.66 -23.63 -3.60
CA LEU A 278 3.58 -22.83 -4.22
C LEU A 278 3.77 -22.64 -5.74
N GLY A 279 4.91 -23.03 -6.30
CA GLY A 279 5.17 -23.01 -7.74
C GLY A 279 5.37 -21.62 -8.34
N PHE A 280 5.79 -20.63 -7.58
CA PHE A 280 5.98 -19.27 -8.08
C PHE A 280 7.17 -19.15 -9.04
N LYS A 281 6.90 -18.72 -10.27
CA LYS A 281 7.91 -18.57 -11.34
C LYS A 281 8.23 -17.11 -11.69
N GLY A 282 7.55 -16.16 -11.04
CA GLY A 282 7.76 -14.74 -11.27
C GLY A 282 9.02 -14.18 -10.59
N LEU A 283 9.12 -12.85 -10.56
CA LEU A 283 10.23 -12.15 -9.93
C LEU A 283 9.94 -11.91 -8.43
N ILE A 284 10.93 -12.20 -7.57
CA ILE A 284 10.89 -11.86 -6.15
C ILE A 284 11.72 -10.61 -5.92
N VAL A 285 11.10 -9.55 -5.39
CA VAL A 285 11.79 -8.35 -4.91
C VAL A 285 11.85 -8.37 -3.39
N SER A 286 12.93 -7.85 -2.80
CA SER A 286 12.95 -7.61 -1.36
C SER A 286 12.02 -6.47 -0.98
N ASP A 287 11.56 -6.42 0.25
CA ASP A 287 11.07 -5.19 0.85
C ASP A 287 12.25 -4.21 1.10
N ALA A 288 11.93 -2.97 1.50
CA ALA A 288 12.90 -1.89 1.66
C ALA A 288 14.00 -2.26 2.67
N THR A 289 15.20 -2.52 2.19
CA THR A 289 16.30 -3.10 2.98
C THR A 289 16.90 -2.16 4.02
N GLY A 290 16.45 -0.92 4.05
CA GLY A 290 16.77 0.06 5.10
C GLY A 290 15.90 -0.03 6.36
N MET A 291 14.87 -0.89 6.37
CA MET A 291 13.92 -1.05 7.47
C MET A 291 14.54 -1.80 8.66
N GLY A 292 14.07 -1.47 9.87
CA GLY A 292 14.55 -2.04 11.14
C GLY A 292 14.39 -3.56 11.22
N GLY A 293 13.34 -4.11 10.61
CA GLY A 293 13.09 -5.55 10.55
C GLY A 293 14.19 -6.36 9.87
N LEU A 294 14.96 -5.74 8.96
CA LEU A 294 16.10 -6.36 8.31
C LEU A 294 17.43 -5.89 8.92
N THR A 295 17.59 -4.58 9.11
CA THR A 295 18.87 -4.01 9.60
C THR A 295 19.21 -4.43 11.03
N GLY A 296 18.22 -4.82 11.82
CA GLY A 296 18.40 -5.41 13.15
C GLY A 296 18.77 -6.90 13.14
N TRP A 297 18.76 -7.56 11.98
CA TRP A 297 18.99 -9.00 11.90
C TRP A 297 20.46 -9.39 11.74
N MET A 298 21.17 -8.76 10.79
CA MET A 298 22.56 -9.09 10.48
C MET A 298 23.32 -7.88 9.91
N GLU A 299 24.65 -7.99 9.86
CA GLU A 299 25.54 -6.95 9.34
C GLU A 299 25.24 -6.63 7.87
N ARG A 300 25.30 -5.35 7.50
CA ARG A 300 24.93 -4.88 6.15
C ARG A 300 25.75 -5.54 5.04
N SER A 301 27.05 -5.74 5.26
CA SER A 301 27.94 -6.40 4.28
C SER A 301 27.60 -7.87 4.05
N GLU A 302 26.89 -8.50 4.97
CA GLU A 302 26.38 -9.86 4.85
C GLU A 302 24.95 -9.87 4.30
N THR A 303 24.11 -8.95 4.78
CA THR A 303 22.71 -8.81 4.35
C THR A 303 22.59 -8.60 2.86
N VAL A 304 23.40 -7.71 2.27
CA VAL A 304 23.28 -7.30 0.87
C VAL A 304 23.40 -8.48 -0.09
N PRO A 305 24.46 -9.29 -0.11
CA PRO A 305 24.51 -10.47 -0.97
C PRO A 305 23.52 -11.56 -0.54
N ALA A 306 23.22 -11.71 0.76
CA ALA A 306 22.30 -12.73 1.25
C ALA A 306 20.85 -12.54 0.75
N VAL A 307 20.40 -11.31 0.53
CA VAL A 307 19.07 -11.03 -0.04
C VAL A 307 18.91 -11.73 -1.40
N ILE A 308 19.92 -11.61 -2.26
CA ILE A 308 19.88 -12.24 -3.59
C ILE A 308 20.16 -13.73 -3.50
N GLU A 309 21.17 -14.17 -2.76
CA GLU A 309 21.51 -15.59 -2.64
C GLU A 309 20.34 -16.42 -2.10
N ASN A 310 19.58 -15.87 -1.15
CA ASN A 310 18.46 -16.56 -0.53
C ASN A 310 17.11 -16.40 -1.29
N GLY A 311 17.14 -15.89 -2.52
CA GLY A 311 16.03 -16.08 -3.46
C GLY A 311 15.34 -14.82 -3.95
N CYS A 312 15.62 -13.63 -3.42
CA CYS A 312 15.17 -12.40 -4.06
C CYS A 312 15.95 -12.17 -5.36
N ASP A 313 15.29 -11.65 -6.38
CA ASP A 313 15.92 -11.32 -7.67
C ASP A 313 16.34 -9.86 -7.72
N MET A 314 15.66 -8.97 -6.97
CA MET A 314 16.00 -7.56 -6.87
C MET A 314 16.05 -7.08 -5.43
N PHE A 315 16.95 -6.13 -5.20
CA PHE A 315 17.24 -5.50 -3.92
C PHE A 315 16.61 -4.11 -3.91
N LEU A 316 15.60 -3.92 -3.05
CA LEU A 316 14.83 -2.70 -2.99
C LEU A 316 15.40 -1.74 -1.95
N PHE A 317 15.66 -0.52 -2.36
CA PHE A 317 16.18 0.62 -1.67
C PHE A 317 17.50 0.41 -0.94
N SER A 318 18.42 1.28 -1.24
CA SER A 318 19.67 1.45 -0.51
C SER A 318 19.76 2.88 0.04
N ARG A 319 20.12 3.02 1.31
CA ARG A 319 20.47 4.31 1.91
C ARG A 319 21.90 4.75 1.56
N ALA A 320 22.71 3.84 1.05
CA ALA A 320 24.09 4.06 0.64
C ALA A 320 24.41 3.27 -0.63
N PRO A 321 23.89 3.68 -1.80
CA PRO A 321 23.91 2.91 -3.05
C PRO A 321 25.29 2.40 -3.45
N GLN A 322 26.30 3.25 -3.43
CA GLN A 322 27.68 2.88 -3.82
C GLN A 322 28.28 1.84 -2.87
N ARG A 323 27.97 1.96 -1.57
CA ARG A 323 28.45 1.00 -0.54
C ARG A 323 27.77 -0.34 -0.67
N ASP A 324 26.47 -0.37 -0.83
CA ASP A 324 25.71 -1.61 -0.99
C ASP A 324 26.05 -2.30 -2.31
N TYR A 325 26.26 -1.55 -3.39
CA TYR A 325 26.79 -2.07 -4.63
C TYR A 325 28.16 -2.74 -4.43
N GLY A 326 29.07 -2.10 -3.68
CA GLY A 326 30.37 -2.68 -3.30
C GLY A 326 30.21 -3.97 -2.50
N PHE A 327 29.31 -4.03 -1.53
CA PHE A 327 29.03 -5.25 -0.75
C PHE A 327 28.47 -6.39 -1.61
N MET A 328 27.65 -6.09 -2.61
CA MET A 328 27.13 -7.10 -3.54
C MET A 328 28.27 -7.68 -4.38
N LEU A 329 29.15 -6.82 -4.92
CA LEU A 329 30.31 -7.21 -5.71
C LEU A 329 31.31 -8.04 -4.88
N ASP A 330 31.57 -7.63 -3.65
CA ASP A 330 32.43 -8.38 -2.72
C ASP A 330 31.78 -9.73 -2.32
N GLY A 331 30.44 -9.75 -2.20
CA GLY A 331 29.69 -10.99 -1.98
C GLY A 331 29.91 -12.02 -3.08
N LEU A 332 29.91 -11.57 -4.35
CA LEU A 332 30.23 -12.45 -5.49
C LEU A 332 31.70 -12.92 -5.43
N ARG A 333 32.65 -12.02 -5.19
CA ARG A 333 34.09 -12.34 -5.12
C ARG A 333 34.45 -13.34 -4.02
N ASN A 334 33.76 -13.29 -2.89
CA ASN A 334 34.01 -14.15 -1.73
C ASN A 334 33.05 -15.36 -1.63
N GLY A 335 32.18 -15.56 -2.63
CA GLY A 335 31.27 -16.70 -2.72
C GLY A 335 30.02 -16.64 -1.83
N ARG A 336 29.70 -15.46 -1.23
CA ARG A 336 28.43 -15.23 -0.52
C ARG A 336 27.25 -15.00 -1.46
N LEU A 337 27.53 -14.60 -2.68
CA LEU A 337 26.60 -14.61 -3.83
C LEU A 337 27.22 -15.53 -4.88
N SER A 338 26.49 -16.54 -5.29
CA SER A 338 26.93 -17.45 -6.34
C SER A 338 26.71 -16.87 -7.75
N GLU A 339 27.60 -17.16 -8.69
CA GLU A 339 27.46 -16.75 -10.09
C GLU A 339 26.14 -17.28 -10.69
N GLY A 340 25.79 -18.52 -10.37
CA GLY A 340 24.54 -19.14 -10.85
C GLY A 340 23.32 -18.34 -10.41
N ARG A 341 23.30 -17.87 -9.14
CA ARG A 341 22.20 -17.08 -8.61
C ARG A 341 22.14 -15.66 -9.21
N LEU A 342 23.31 -15.04 -9.44
CA LEU A 342 23.40 -13.77 -10.16
C LEU A 342 22.80 -13.89 -11.58
N TYR A 343 23.23 -14.90 -12.34
CA TYR A 343 22.71 -15.16 -13.69
C TYR A 343 21.19 -15.40 -13.72
N GLU A 344 20.71 -16.17 -12.77
CA GLU A 344 19.28 -16.48 -12.63
C GLU A 344 18.47 -15.21 -12.33
N ALA A 345 18.92 -14.36 -11.39
CA ALA A 345 18.27 -13.11 -11.04
C ALA A 345 18.22 -12.14 -12.24
N VAL A 346 19.36 -11.91 -12.90
CA VAL A 346 19.44 -11.03 -14.06
C VAL A 346 18.53 -11.54 -15.19
N THR A 347 18.48 -12.85 -15.42
CA THR A 347 17.60 -13.45 -16.43
C THR A 347 16.12 -13.13 -16.13
N ARG A 348 15.66 -13.28 -14.86
CA ARG A 348 14.28 -12.94 -14.48
C ARG A 348 14.00 -11.44 -14.59
N ILE A 349 14.95 -10.60 -14.21
CA ILE A 349 14.82 -9.13 -14.33
C ILE A 349 14.63 -8.73 -15.79
N LEU A 350 15.47 -9.24 -16.69
CA LEU A 350 15.36 -8.95 -18.13
C LEU A 350 14.09 -9.56 -18.72
N THR A 351 13.65 -10.72 -18.23
CA THR A 351 12.39 -11.34 -18.65
C THR A 351 11.18 -10.49 -18.23
N LEU A 352 11.17 -9.93 -17.01
CA LEU A 352 10.13 -8.98 -16.60
C LEU A 352 10.12 -7.73 -17.49
N LYS A 353 11.29 -7.15 -17.77
CA LYS A 353 11.42 -6.00 -18.70
C LYS A 353 10.89 -6.33 -20.10
N ALA A 354 11.21 -7.51 -20.59
CA ALA A 354 10.74 -7.98 -21.89
C ALA A 354 9.22 -8.23 -21.89
N ARG A 355 8.67 -8.82 -20.82
CA ARG A 355 7.21 -9.05 -20.64
C ARG A 355 6.43 -7.73 -20.61
N LEU A 356 7.00 -6.67 -20.04
CA LEU A 356 6.45 -5.32 -20.03
C LEU A 356 6.68 -4.56 -21.35
N GLY A 357 7.34 -5.18 -22.32
CA GLY A 357 7.59 -4.59 -23.63
C GLY A 357 8.70 -3.56 -23.68
N LEU A 358 9.44 -3.33 -22.58
CA LEU A 358 10.45 -2.26 -22.49
C LEU A 358 11.60 -2.38 -23.51
N HIS A 359 11.85 -3.60 -23.99
CA HIS A 359 12.87 -3.89 -25.02
C HIS A 359 12.47 -3.45 -26.44
N ARG A 360 11.21 -3.06 -26.66
CA ARG A 360 10.67 -2.68 -27.98
C ARG A 360 10.31 -1.21 -28.07
N ILE A 361 10.27 -0.50 -26.93
CA ILE A 361 9.89 0.90 -26.87
C ILE A 361 11.11 1.74 -27.18
N ASP A 362 10.99 2.64 -28.16
CA ASP A 362 12.02 3.66 -28.40
C ASP A 362 12.17 4.54 -27.13
N PRO A 363 13.37 4.71 -26.60
CA PRO A 363 13.60 5.57 -25.45
C PRO A 363 12.95 6.96 -25.56
N ALA A 364 12.95 7.54 -26.76
CA ALA A 364 12.37 8.86 -27.02
C ALA A 364 10.82 8.87 -26.94
N GLU A 365 10.18 7.70 -27.14
CA GLU A 365 8.73 7.55 -27.13
C GLU A 365 8.20 7.01 -25.80
N ARG A 366 9.08 6.60 -24.86
CA ARG A 366 8.67 5.95 -23.61
C ARG A 366 7.90 6.87 -22.67
N MET A 367 8.18 8.19 -22.71
CA MET A 367 7.46 9.19 -21.93
C MET A 367 6.65 10.11 -22.84
N MET A 368 5.37 10.21 -22.59
CA MET A 368 4.48 11.12 -23.31
C MET A 368 4.95 12.57 -23.19
N PRO A 369 4.65 13.44 -24.19
CA PRO A 369 4.79 14.88 -24.03
C PRO A 369 3.99 15.39 -22.82
N ILE A 370 4.50 16.41 -22.13
CA ILE A 370 3.92 16.89 -20.87
C ILE A 370 2.46 17.32 -20.99
N GLU A 371 2.06 17.94 -22.11
CA GLU A 371 0.67 18.34 -22.32
C GLU A 371 -0.25 17.13 -22.51
N ALA A 372 0.21 16.11 -23.26
CA ALA A 372 -0.53 14.86 -23.41
C ALA A 372 -0.66 14.11 -22.06
N MET A 373 0.36 14.17 -21.19
CA MET A 373 0.24 13.62 -19.82
C MET A 373 -0.84 14.35 -19.02
N ARG A 374 -0.88 15.69 -19.08
CA ARG A 374 -1.91 16.49 -18.38
C ARG A 374 -3.31 16.15 -18.84
N ASP A 375 -3.51 15.97 -20.14
CA ASP A 375 -4.81 15.64 -20.73
C ASP A 375 -5.26 14.21 -20.39
N ALA A 376 -4.31 13.29 -20.21
CA ALA A 376 -4.59 11.88 -19.91
C ALA A 376 -4.74 11.59 -18.40
N LEU A 377 -4.32 12.50 -17.52
CA LEU A 377 -4.51 12.41 -16.08
C LEU A 377 -5.82 13.08 -15.66
N GLN A 378 -6.44 12.57 -14.60
CA GLN A 378 -7.65 13.14 -14.01
C GLN A 378 -8.77 13.42 -15.03
N THR A 379 -8.94 12.53 -16.01
CA THR A 379 -10.01 12.67 -17.01
C THR A 379 -11.39 12.75 -16.34
N PRO A 380 -12.42 13.30 -17.00
CA PRO A 380 -13.78 13.32 -16.44
C PRO A 380 -14.28 11.94 -16.01
N ASP A 381 -14.02 10.89 -16.81
CA ASP A 381 -14.44 9.52 -16.50
C ASP A 381 -13.72 8.98 -15.27
N HIS A 382 -12.41 9.27 -15.12
CA HIS A 382 -11.63 8.88 -13.95
C HIS A 382 -12.16 9.56 -12.67
N ARG A 383 -12.47 10.86 -12.74
CA ARG A 383 -13.05 11.59 -11.60
C ARG A 383 -14.43 11.06 -11.21
N VAL A 384 -15.27 10.70 -12.19
CA VAL A 384 -16.60 10.11 -11.93
C VAL A 384 -16.44 8.75 -11.24
N ALA A 385 -15.55 7.88 -11.73
CA ALA A 385 -15.31 6.57 -11.11
C ALA A 385 -14.77 6.71 -9.67
N ALA A 386 -13.82 7.62 -9.45
CA ALA A 386 -13.27 7.90 -8.13
C ALA A 386 -14.32 8.44 -7.15
N LEU A 387 -15.18 9.37 -7.61
CA LEU A 387 -16.27 9.93 -6.80
C LEU A 387 -17.32 8.86 -6.44
N GLN A 388 -17.63 7.98 -7.39
CA GLN A 388 -18.54 6.86 -7.17
C GLN A 388 -17.98 5.90 -6.11
N ALA A 389 -16.72 5.48 -6.22
CA ALA A 389 -16.07 4.62 -5.25
C ALA A 389 -15.98 5.30 -3.87
N ALA A 390 -15.62 6.60 -3.83
CA ALA A 390 -15.60 7.37 -2.60
C ALA A 390 -16.95 7.37 -1.89
N GLY A 391 -18.03 7.54 -2.66
CA GLY A 391 -19.37 7.50 -2.11
C GLY A 391 -19.80 6.11 -1.65
N GLN A 392 -19.53 5.07 -2.42
CA GLN A 392 -19.90 3.70 -2.09
C GLN A 392 -19.18 3.16 -0.84
N SER A 393 -17.95 3.60 -0.58
CA SER A 393 -17.12 3.09 0.52
C SER A 393 -17.66 3.44 1.91
N ILE A 394 -18.39 4.55 2.05
CA ILE A 394 -18.74 5.12 3.36
C ILE A 394 -19.74 4.23 4.10
N THR A 395 -19.34 3.79 5.30
CA THR A 395 -20.01 2.77 6.09
C THR A 395 -20.60 3.36 7.36
N LEU A 396 -21.92 3.24 7.56
CA LEU A 396 -22.53 3.49 8.86
C LEU A 396 -22.29 2.28 9.77
N VAL A 397 -21.44 2.44 10.78
CA VAL A 397 -21.05 1.37 11.71
C VAL A 397 -22.12 1.17 12.77
N LYS A 398 -22.56 2.28 13.39
CA LYS A 398 -23.66 2.26 14.37
C LYS A 398 -24.30 3.67 14.49
N ASP A 399 -25.60 3.69 14.85
CA ASP A 399 -26.34 4.90 15.23
C ASP A 399 -27.43 4.55 16.25
N THR A 400 -27.00 4.22 17.47
CA THR A 400 -27.91 3.77 18.55
C THR A 400 -28.72 4.92 19.16
N GLN A 401 -28.42 6.19 18.81
CA GLN A 401 -29.17 7.36 19.24
C GLN A 401 -30.12 7.93 18.17
N SER A 402 -30.16 7.31 16.98
CA SER A 402 -30.97 7.79 15.83
C SER A 402 -30.67 9.25 15.47
N LEU A 403 -29.38 9.60 15.40
CA LEU A 403 -28.91 10.93 15.11
C LEU A 403 -29.09 11.31 13.63
N LEU A 404 -28.95 10.33 12.75
CA LEU A 404 -28.97 10.56 11.31
C LEU A 404 -30.37 10.44 10.71
N PRO A 405 -30.73 11.27 9.71
CA PRO A 405 -29.90 12.29 9.06
C PRO A 405 -29.79 13.58 9.87
N LEU A 406 -28.65 14.28 9.72
CA LEU A 406 -28.45 15.60 10.31
C LEU A 406 -29.30 16.65 9.58
N ALA A 407 -29.91 17.59 10.32
CA ALA A 407 -30.65 18.69 9.76
C ALA A 407 -30.29 20.01 10.45
N PRO A 408 -30.10 21.13 9.71
CA PRO A 408 -29.78 22.44 10.31
C PRO A 408 -30.88 22.95 11.26
N ALA A 409 -32.10 22.47 11.09
CA ALA A 409 -33.22 22.83 11.96
C ALA A 409 -33.06 22.34 13.42
N THR A 410 -32.30 21.26 13.61
CA THR A 410 -32.08 20.58 14.90
C THR A 410 -30.63 20.53 15.35
N HIS A 411 -29.67 20.68 14.42
CA HIS A 411 -28.23 20.47 14.66
C HIS A 411 -27.41 21.62 14.05
N ARG A 412 -27.87 22.88 14.19
CA ARG A 412 -27.29 24.03 13.49
C ARG A 412 -25.87 24.33 13.95
N ARG A 413 -25.68 24.41 15.27
CA ARG A 413 -24.40 24.80 15.90
C ARG A 413 -23.54 23.55 16.10
N VAL A 414 -22.54 23.38 15.24
CA VAL A 414 -21.71 22.18 15.20
C VAL A 414 -20.30 22.47 15.73
N VAL A 415 -19.87 21.76 16.75
CA VAL A 415 -18.48 21.76 17.20
C VAL A 415 -17.73 20.60 16.53
N ILE A 416 -16.60 20.92 15.91
CA ILE A 416 -15.71 19.97 15.27
C ILE A 416 -14.51 19.71 16.19
N VAL A 417 -14.35 18.47 16.63
CA VAL A 417 -13.15 17.97 17.31
C VAL A 417 -12.35 17.19 16.29
N ALA A 418 -11.20 17.70 15.88
CA ALA A 418 -10.47 17.09 14.77
C ALA A 418 -9.00 16.85 15.10
N GLU A 419 -8.48 15.72 14.62
CA GLU A 419 -7.06 15.45 14.50
C GLU A 419 -6.74 15.31 13.02
N GLU A 420 -5.90 16.23 12.50
CA GLU A 420 -5.44 16.15 11.12
C GLU A 420 -4.66 14.86 10.89
N GLY A 421 -5.00 14.16 9.80
CA GLY A 421 -4.30 12.94 9.42
C GLY A 421 -2.85 13.22 9.04
N PHE A 422 -1.95 12.37 9.47
CA PHE A 422 -0.55 12.40 9.06
C PHE A 422 -0.41 11.70 7.70
N SER A 423 0.20 12.37 6.71
CA SER A 423 0.68 11.75 5.48
C SER A 423 2.17 11.45 5.60
N PHE A 424 2.55 10.17 5.41
CA PHE A 424 3.94 9.76 5.42
C PHE A 424 4.76 10.36 4.26
N TRP A 425 4.13 10.54 3.10
CA TRP A 425 4.83 10.85 1.85
C TRP A 425 5.02 12.33 1.63
N ASP A 426 4.22 13.17 2.26
CA ASP A 426 4.29 14.60 2.03
C ASP A 426 3.56 15.40 3.12
N GLY A 427 4.26 16.32 3.80
CA GLY A 427 3.64 17.33 4.65
C GLY A 427 2.65 18.25 3.93
N ALA A 428 2.68 18.31 2.58
CA ALA A 428 1.71 19.05 1.76
C ALA A 428 0.38 18.30 1.57
N LEU A 429 0.33 17.01 1.87
CA LEU A 429 -0.89 16.19 1.85
C LEU A 429 -1.52 16.04 3.23
N SER A 430 -1.11 16.81 4.24
CA SER A 430 -1.87 16.97 5.48
C SER A 430 -3.25 17.52 5.11
N ARG A 431 -4.22 16.61 5.04
CA ARG A 431 -5.55 16.89 4.51
C ARG A 431 -6.42 17.36 5.65
N GLY A 432 -6.46 18.67 5.83
CA GLY A 432 -7.41 19.30 6.76
C GLY A 432 -8.86 19.00 6.36
N TYR A 433 -9.74 19.03 7.32
CA TYR A 433 -11.19 18.79 7.11
C TYR A 433 -11.94 19.98 6.54
N GLY A 434 -11.26 20.94 5.91
CA GLY A 434 -11.88 22.07 5.22
C GLY A 434 -13.08 21.71 4.37
N PRO A 435 -12.98 20.69 3.49
CA PRO A 435 -14.12 20.25 2.66
C PRO A 435 -15.36 19.83 3.47
N VAL A 436 -15.20 19.21 4.65
CA VAL A 436 -16.33 18.86 5.53
C VAL A 436 -17.01 20.13 6.07
N LEU A 437 -16.21 21.09 6.54
CA LEU A 437 -16.73 22.35 7.08
C LEU A 437 -17.47 23.15 5.99
N ASP A 438 -16.93 23.20 4.78
CA ASP A 438 -17.53 23.93 3.65
C ASP A 438 -18.85 23.29 3.22
N GLU A 439 -18.90 21.95 3.13
CA GLU A 439 -20.14 21.23 2.81
C GLU A 439 -21.21 21.40 3.90
N LEU A 440 -20.84 21.41 5.18
CA LEU A 440 -21.77 21.70 6.27
C LEU A 440 -22.30 23.15 6.17
N ARG A 441 -21.44 24.14 5.96
CA ARG A 441 -21.84 25.56 5.80
C ARG A 441 -22.79 25.75 4.61
N ALA A 442 -22.48 25.12 3.49
CA ALA A 442 -23.32 25.16 2.28
C ALA A 442 -24.76 24.67 2.53
N ARG A 443 -24.95 23.80 3.54
CA ARG A 443 -26.26 23.25 3.93
C ARG A 443 -26.90 23.99 5.10
N GLY A 444 -26.32 25.10 5.56
CA GLY A 444 -26.88 25.96 6.62
C GLY A 444 -26.51 25.56 8.04
N PHE A 445 -25.54 24.68 8.24
CA PHE A 445 -24.91 24.42 9.53
C PHE A 445 -23.91 25.55 9.87
N GLU A 446 -23.59 25.69 11.13
CA GLU A 446 -22.60 26.65 11.66
C GLU A 446 -21.45 25.88 12.35
N PRO A 447 -20.55 25.24 11.53
CA PRO A 447 -19.44 24.48 12.09
C PRO A 447 -18.34 25.43 12.60
N ARG A 448 -17.84 25.14 13.80
CA ARG A 448 -16.63 25.72 14.38
C ARG A 448 -15.70 24.65 14.92
N MET A 449 -14.40 24.92 14.89
CA MET A 449 -13.44 24.04 15.56
C MET A 449 -13.60 24.13 17.08
N LEU A 450 -13.29 23.03 17.77
CA LEU A 450 -13.24 23.02 19.22
C LEU A 450 -12.24 24.10 19.71
N ASP A 451 -12.73 25.04 20.48
CA ASP A 451 -11.89 25.89 21.32
C ASP A 451 -11.80 25.23 22.70
N VAL A 452 -10.60 24.78 23.07
CA VAL A 452 -10.39 24.07 24.33
C VAL A 452 -10.65 24.98 25.56
N ASP A 453 -10.62 26.30 25.39
CA ASP A 453 -10.91 27.26 26.47
C ASP A 453 -12.41 27.62 26.56
N GLN A 454 -13.19 27.27 25.53
CA GLN A 454 -14.65 27.44 25.46
C GLN A 454 -15.32 26.07 25.30
N TRP A 455 -15.36 25.31 26.40
CA TRP A 455 -15.88 23.93 26.39
C TRP A 455 -17.37 23.90 25.99
N PRO A 456 -17.79 23.08 25.03
CA PRO A 456 -19.14 23.02 24.50
C PRO A 456 -20.17 22.66 25.59
N THR A 457 -21.34 23.33 25.53
CA THR A 457 -22.50 23.05 26.38
C THR A 457 -23.75 22.92 25.52
N ARG A 458 -24.84 22.38 26.08
CA ARG A 458 -26.14 22.29 25.36
C ARG A 458 -26.73 23.66 25.02
N GLU A 459 -26.35 24.71 25.75
CA GLU A 459 -26.85 26.08 25.48
C GLU A 459 -26.24 26.66 24.21
N ASP A 460 -25.01 26.28 23.84
CA ASP A 460 -24.27 26.86 22.72
C ASP A 460 -23.96 25.89 21.58
N THR A 461 -24.22 24.57 21.76
CA THR A 461 -23.83 23.50 20.82
C THR A 461 -24.95 22.51 20.66
N ASP A 462 -25.34 22.22 19.41
CA ASP A 462 -26.39 21.26 19.07
C ASP A 462 -25.80 19.87 18.70
N LEU A 463 -24.57 19.86 18.22
CA LEU A 463 -23.90 18.65 17.71
C LEU A 463 -22.38 18.75 17.89
N VAL A 464 -21.74 17.62 18.25
CA VAL A 464 -20.30 17.46 18.22
C VAL A 464 -19.92 16.40 17.19
N LEU A 465 -19.02 16.72 16.27
CA LEU A 465 -18.45 15.79 15.30
C LEU A 465 -16.96 15.60 15.58
N TYR A 466 -16.56 14.36 15.87
CA TYR A 466 -15.16 13.97 15.89
C TYR A 466 -14.75 13.59 14.47
N LEU A 467 -13.77 14.29 13.92
CA LEU A 467 -13.17 14.01 12.62
C LEU A 467 -11.75 13.49 12.86
N VAL A 468 -11.54 12.21 12.69
CA VAL A 468 -10.25 11.54 12.92
C VAL A 468 -9.86 10.76 11.68
N GLY A 469 -8.59 10.79 11.28
CA GLY A 469 -8.28 10.30 9.94
C GLY A 469 -6.84 9.83 9.74
N GLN A 470 -6.31 9.05 10.67
CA GLN A 470 -5.01 8.44 10.45
C GLN A 470 -5.16 7.14 9.65
N GLU A 471 -4.65 7.13 8.42
CA GLU A 471 -4.50 5.92 7.61
C GLU A 471 -3.29 5.10 8.07
N ALA A 472 -3.09 3.89 7.52
CA ALA A 472 -1.91 3.09 7.81
C ALA A 472 -0.63 3.90 7.53
N THR A 473 0.28 3.89 8.49
CA THR A 473 1.46 4.75 8.48
C THR A 473 2.69 3.95 8.91
N PRO A 474 3.73 3.88 8.06
CA PRO A 474 5.01 3.26 8.43
C PRO A 474 5.64 3.93 9.66
N SER A 475 6.32 3.13 10.46
CA SER A 475 7.07 3.56 11.66
C SER A 475 6.21 4.11 12.79
N ALA A 476 4.88 3.96 12.73
CA ALA A 476 4.00 4.19 13.86
C ALA A 476 3.90 2.90 14.70
N ALA A 477 4.00 3.05 16.02
CA ALA A 477 3.84 1.89 16.91
C ALA A 477 2.38 1.40 16.90
N HIS A 478 1.44 2.33 17.09
CA HIS A 478 -0.01 2.07 17.06
C HIS A 478 -0.75 3.30 16.56
N ILE A 479 -1.93 3.08 15.99
CA ILE A 479 -2.91 4.14 15.73
C ILE A 479 -4.03 3.99 16.74
N PHE A 480 -4.32 5.05 17.49
CA PHE A 480 -5.34 5.11 18.54
C PHE A 480 -5.94 6.51 18.63
N LEU A 481 -7.08 6.64 19.28
CA LEU A 481 -7.73 7.93 19.52
C LEU A 481 -7.08 8.64 20.70
N ASP A 482 -6.22 9.61 20.43
CA ASP A 482 -5.56 10.42 21.47
C ASP A 482 -6.49 11.53 21.98
N LEU A 483 -7.34 11.17 22.95
CA LEU A 483 -8.28 12.12 23.55
C LEU A 483 -7.57 13.26 24.30
N VAL A 484 -6.35 13.05 24.79
CA VAL A 484 -5.57 14.13 25.45
C VAL A 484 -5.16 15.18 24.42
N LYS A 485 -4.69 14.76 23.27
CA LYS A 485 -4.34 15.65 22.15
C LYS A 485 -5.58 16.37 21.61
N LEU A 486 -6.66 15.62 21.37
CA LEU A 486 -7.93 16.16 20.86
C LEU A 486 -8.58 17.19 21.78
N HIS A 487 -8.53 16.98 23.10
CA HIS A 487 -9.16 17.84 24.10
C HIS A 487 -8.19 18.82 24.78
N GLY A 488 -6.89 18.76 24.44
CA GLY A 488 -5.87 19.69 24.90
C GLY A 488 -5.34 19.47 26.31
N SER A 489 -5.92 18.57 27.12
CA SER A 489 -5.41 18.22 28.44
C SER A 489 -6.00 16.93 29.00
N ASN A 490 -5.30 16.28 29.94
CA ASN A 490 -5.80 15.09 30.65
C ASN A 490 -7.16 15.33 31.34
N ARG A 491 -7.36 16.49 31.96
CA ARG A 491 -8.62 16.82 32.65
C ARG A 491 -9.78 16.89 31.67
N LYS A 492 -9.57 17.49 30.50
CA LYS A 492 -10.61 17.62 29.45
C LYS A 492 -10.84 16.30 28.72
N ALA A 493 -9.80 15.48 28.57
CA ALA A 493 -9.93 14.13 27.99
C ALA A 493 -10.83 13.20 28.82
N MET A 494 -10.88 13.41 30.15
CA MET A 494 -11.79 12.67 31.04
C MET A 494 -13.24 13.20 31.00
N SER A 495 -13.48 14.36 30.40
CA SER A 495 -14.81 14.99 30.25
C SER A 495 -15.36 14.69 28.87
N GLN A 496 -16.49 13.96 28.81
CA GLN A 496 -17.07 13.51 27.56
C GLN A 496 -18.36 14.26 27.22
N PHE A 497 -18.55 14.65 25.95
CA PHE A 497 -19.76 15.32 25.48
C PHE A 497 -20.92 14.36 25.21
N ALA A 498 -20.63 13.11 24.83
CA ALA A 498 -21.53 12.20 24.13
C ALA A 498 -22.81 11.83 24.90
N GLN A 499 -22.89 12.10 26.21
CA GLN A 499 -24.10 11.89 26.99
C GLN A 499 -24.98 13.14 27.09
N GLU A 500 -24.39 14.31 26.93
CA GLU A 500 -25.08 15.59 27.07
C GLU A 500 -25.44 16.22 25.72
N ILE A 501 -24.53 16.12 24.74
CA ILE A 501 -24.67 16.70 23.40
C ILE A 501 -24.69 15.55 22.38
N PRO A 502 -25.60 15.53 21.40
CA PRO A 502 -25.52 14.59 20.29
C PRO A 502 -24.12 14.58 19.68
N THR A 503 -23.51 13.41 19.58
CA THR A 503 -22.11 13.28 19.17
C THR A 503 -21.94 12.14 18.18
N ALA A 504 -21.15 12.38 17.11
CA ALA A 504 -20.77 11.35 16.15
C ALA A 504 -19.25 11.27 15.97
N LEU A 505 -18.75 10.05 15.79
CA LEU A 505 -17.36 9.75 15.44
C LEU A 505 -17.28 9.41 13.96
N LEU A 506 -16.53 10.21 13.20
CA LEU A 506 -16.30 10.01 11.77
C LEU A 506 -14.83 9.66 11.57
N SER A 507 -14.56 8.40 11.18
CA SER A 507 -13.20 7.96 10.88
C SER A 507 -12.91 8.07 9.39
N PHE A 508 -11.94 8.87 9.03
CA PHE A 508 -11.38 8.99 7.67
C PHE A 508 -10.05 8.22 7.52
N GLY A 509 -9.85 7.21 8.33
CA GLY A 509 -8.68 6.35 8.34
C GLY A 509 -9.00 4.99 8.95
N GLN A 510 -8.30 4.64 10.03
CA GLN A 510 -8.49 3.37 10.73
C GLN A 510 -9.94 3.16 11.20
N PRO A 511 -10.53 1.98 10.97
CA PRO A 511 -11.93 1.72 11.29
C PRO A 511 -12.20 1.28 12.74
N TYR A 512 -11.20 1.37 13.63
CA TYR A 512 -11.21 0.72 14.95
C TYR A 512 -11.34 1.67 16.14
N TYR A 513 -11.57 2.96 15.92
CA TYR A 513 -11.61 3.97 17.00
C TYR A 513 -12.72 3.77 18.03
N LEU A 514 -13.72 2.93 17.74
CA LEU A 514 -14.70 2.52 18.77
C LEU A 514 -14.04 1.74 19.91
N TYR A 515 -12.88 1.10 19.68
CA TYR A 515 -12.14 0.45 20.76
C TYR A 515 -11.69 1.44 21.85
N ASP A 516 -11.27 2.64 21.42
CA ASP A 516 -10.82 3.71 22.33
C ASP A 516 -11.98 4.59 22.84
N ALA A 517 -13.08 4.65 22.10
CA ALA A 517 -14.25 5.46 22.40
C ALA A 517 -15.57 4.66 22.35
N PRO A 518 -15.74 3.65 23.21
CA PRO A 518 -16.91 2.74 23.18
C PRO A 518 -18.25 3.45 23.44
N HIS A 519 -18.22 4.60 24.12
CA HIS A 519 -19.38 5.42 24.45
C HIS A 519 -19.96 6.22 23.28
N MET A 520 -19.29 6.27 22.14
CA MET A 520 -19.80 6.91 20.93
C MET A 520 -21.01 6.13 20.40
N LYS A 521 -22.16 6.81 20.30
CA LYS A 521 -23.44 6.21 19.90
C LYS A 521 -23.66 6.21 18.39
N THR A 522 -23.01 7.13 17.67
CA THR A 522 -23.02 7.20 16.21
C THR A 522 -21.59 7.14 15.71
N CYS A 523 -21.30 6.21 14.79
CA CYS A 523 -19.99 6.02 14.20
C CYS A 523 -20.10 5.73 12.71
N VAL A 524 -19.30 6.45 11.90
CA VAL A 524 -19.16 6.29 10.47
C VAL A 524 -17.70 6.04 10.12
N ASN A 525 -17.42 5.00 9.34
CA ASN A 525 -16.10 4.74 8.78
C ASN A 525 -16.08 5.11 7.30
N ALA A 526 -15.18 6.00 6.92
CA ALA A 526 -14.97 6.47 5.55
C ALA A 526 -13.59 6.09 4.99
N TYR A 527 -12.71 5.53 5.81
CA TYR A 527 -11.41 4.89 5.52
C TYR A 527 -10.31 5.80 4.96
N SER A 528 -10.65 6.88 4.25
CA SER A 528 -9.69 7.80 3.62
C SER A 528 -10.06 9.27 3.88
N ALA A 529 -9.04 10.12 4.14
CA ALA A 529 -9.21 11.56 4.29
C ALA A 529 -9.09 12.34 2.95
N ILE A 530 -9.38 11.72 1.82
CA ILE A 530 -9.34 12.37 0.50
C ILE A 530 -10.58 13.24 0.28
N GLU A 531 -10.43 14.33 -0.49
CA GLU A 531 -11.51 15.30 -0.69
C GLU A 531 -12.83 14.68 -1.19
N PRO A 532 -12.86 13.76 -2.18
CA PRO A 532 -14.10 13.11 -2.58
C PRO A 532 -14.83 12.39 -1.44
N VAL A 533 -14.08 11.68 -0.58
CA VAL A 533 -14.64 10.96 0.58
C VAL A 533 -15.17 11.93 1.63
N LEU A 534 -14.44 13.01 1.90
CA LEU A 534 -14.87 14.06 2.86
C LEU A 534 -16.21 14.67 2.46
N ARG A 535 -16.36 15.05 1.16
CA ARG A 535 -17.61 15.63 0.64
C ARG A 535 -18.76 14.62 0.62
N GLU A 536 -18.51 13.42 0.13
CA GLU A 536 -19.49 12.35 0.06
C GLU A 536 -19.97 11.89 1.45
N THR A 537 -19.14 12.01 2.49
CA THR A 537 -19.54 11.73 3.86
C THR A 537 -20.60 12.72 4.33
N VAL A 538 -20.43 14.02 4.09
CA VAL A 538 -21.44 15.02 4.49
C VAL A 538 -22.77 14.77 3.78
N ARG A 539 -22.78 14.42 2.49
CA ARG A 539 -24.02 14.09 1.76
C ARG A 539 -24.80 12.92 2.40
N ARG A 540 -24.07 11.95 2.98
CA ARG A 540 -24.70 10.81 3.68
C ARG A 540 -25.20 11.21 5.05
N LEU A 541 -24.41 11.98 5.77
CA LEU A 541 -24.81 12.48 7.09
C LEU A 541 -26.10 13.31 7.01
N THR A 542 -26.32 14.05 5.93
CA THR A 542 -27.51 14.89 5.71
C THR A 542 -28.66 14.17 4.98
N GLY A 543 -28.48 12.89 4.67
CA GLY A 543 -29.52 12.07 4.02
C GLY A 543 -29.70 12.32 2.51
N GLU A 544 -28.79 13.07 1.85
CA GLU A 544 -28.81 13.29 0.40
C GLU A 544 -28.42 12.04 -0.40
N ALA A 545 -27.68 11.12 0.25
CA ALA A 545 -27.32 9.84 -0.31
C ALA A 545 -27.34 8.77 0.79
N PRO A 546 -27.65 7.51 0.47
CA PRO A 546 -27.64 6.42 1.45
C PRO A 546 -26.21 5.99 1.81
N PHE A 547 -26.03 5.42 3.00
CA PHE A 547 -24.85 4.66 3.35
C PHE A 547 -24.94 3.28 2.67
N THR A 548 -23.98 2.95 1.83
CA THR A 548 -23.94 1.69 1.08
C THR A 548 -22.70 0.85 1.41
N GLY A 549 -21.68 1.44 2.02
CA GLY A 549 -20.44 0.75 2.36
C GLY A 549 -20.66 -0.38 3.37
N VAL A 550 -19.92 -1.48 3.16
CA VAL A 550 -19.89 -2.65 4.04
C VAL A 550 -18.51 -2.76 4.67
N SER A 551 -18.42 -2.79 5.99
CA SER A 551 -17.11 -2.87 6.65
C SER A 551 -16.37 -4.16 6.24
N PRO A 552 -15.15 -4.05 5.66
CA PRO A 552 -14.35 -5.22 5.31
C PRO A 552 -13.67 -5.88 6.52
N VAL A 553 -13.81 -5.27 7.70
CA VAL A 553 -13.26 -5.71 8.98
C VAL A 553 -14.34 -5.67 10.06
N ASP A 554 -14.07 -6.26 11.23
CA ASP A 554 -14.93 -6.06 12.41
C ASP A 554 -14.58 -4.74 13.12
N PRO A 555 -15.39 -3.66 12.97
CA PRO A 555 -15.12 -2.37 13.57
C PRO A 555 -15.31 -2.37 15.10
N PHE A 556 -15.86 -3.45 15.64
CA PHE A 556 -16.08 -3.67 17.08
C PHE A 556 -14.94 -4.47 17.73
N CYS A 557 -13.87 -4.82 17.00
CA CYS A 557 -12.68 -5.49 17.52
C CYS A 557 -12.98 -6.76 18.35
N GLY A 558 -14.02 -7.51 18.01
CA GLY A 558 -14.48 -8.66 18.76
C GLY A 558 -15.14 -8.35 20.10
N GLN A 559 -15.43 -7.06 20.41
CA GLN A 559 -15.97 -6.62 21.69
C GLN A 559 -17.47 -6.33 21.58
N GLU A 560 -18.31 -7.12 22.23
CA GLU A 560 -19.77 -6.97 22.16
C GLU A 560 -20.25 -5.61 22.69
N GLN A 561 -19.63 -5.10 23.77
CA GLN A 561 -20.01 -3.81 24.37
C GLN A 561 -19.85 -2.61 23.46
N LEU A 562 -19.07 -2.70 22.39
CA LEU A 562 -18.90 -1.60 21.43
C LEU A 562 -20.12 -1.41 20.50
N ARG A 563 -21.05 -2.38 20.51
CA ARG A 563 -22.26 -2.35 19.67
C ARG A 563 -23.38 -1.47 20.26
N TRP A 564 -23.31 -1.18 21.54
CA TRP A 564 -24.34 -0.44 22.31
C TRP A 564 -24.05 1.02 22.56
#